data_5c8fe4c5a0aee28de1218c4fc8f2f96c
#
_entry.id   5c8fe4c5a0aee28de1218c4fc8f2f96c
#
_cell.length_a   1.000
_cell.length_b   1.000
_cell.length_c   1.000
_cell.angle_alpha   90.00
_cell.angle_beta   90.00
_cell.angle_gamma   90.00
#
_symmetry.space_group_name_H-M   'P 1'
#
loop_
_entity.id
_entity.type
_entity.pdbx_description
1 polymer ?
#
loop_
_entity_poly.entity_id
_entity_poly.type
_entity_poly.pdbx_seq_one_letter_code
_entity_poly.pdbx_strand_id
1 'polypeptide(L)'
;SGSVRRDGEIVGIAVAVEGWAGYFPIAHEGGGNMDRGLVLDWFEELLQTTSTKIFHNAMYDVSWIRSLGFHINGGIVDTMIATSLIDENRYSYTLDSVGKDYIGMRKNEKLLQDAAKDFGVNPKAEMWKLPAPFVGEYAEKDAEMTLKLWHALQHEISKQDLWDIFNLETNLFPCLVDMKFKGVRVDVQKAMSVKAQLQETEKKLLEDINKIAGFDVEIWAAASIAKAFDSQKLPYDRTEKGAPSFTKNFLATHPAELPKLINEAREINKANTTFIDTILKHEHNGRIHAEINQIRSDQGGTVTGRFSYNNPNLQQIPARHKHLGPLIRSLFIPEEKHTWGCFDYSQQEPRILVHFASLMKLEGTGTIVDAYNDGSADFHQMIADMAGIDRKQAK
;
A
#
# COMPACT_ATOMS: atom_id res chain seq x y z
N SER A 1 -15.50 6.54 -11.74
CA SER A 1 -14.26 6.90 -12.41
C SER A 1 -13.54 8.00 -11.64
N GLY A 2 -12.21 8.05 -11.69
CA GLY A 2 -11.40 9.01 -10.94
C GLY A 2 -11.11 8.61 -9.49
N SER A 3 -10.68 9.56 -8.66
CA SER A 3 -10.39 9.32 -7.23
C SER A 3 -11.62 9.53 -6.38
N VAL A 4 -11.94 8.56 -5.51
CA VAL A 4 -13.06 8.64 -4.54
C VAL A 4 -13.01 9.92 -3.69
N ARG A 5 -11.82 10.48 -3.47
CA ARG A 5 -11.61 11.62 -2.57
C ARG A 5 -11.38 12.96 -3.25
N ARG A 6 -11.10 12.97 -4.56
CA ARG A 6 -10.71 14.21 -5.24
C ARG A 6 -11.72 14.63 -6.30
N ASP A 7 -11.86 13.83 -7.34
CA ASP A 7 -12.47 14.23 -8.61
C ASP A 7 -13.29 13.13 -9.27
N GLY A 8 -13.43 12.00 -8.58
CA GLY A 8 -14.12 10.84 -9.13
C GLY A 8 -15.63 10.87 -8.90
N GLU A 9 -16.35 10.20 -9.78
CA GLU A 9 -17.78 10.00 -9.70
C GLU A 9 -18.18 8.57 -10.09
N ILE A 10 -19.29 8.09 -9.50
CA ILE A 10 -19.87 6.80 -9.89
C ILE A 10 -20.59 6.99 -11.20
N VAL A 11 -20.16 6.23 -12.20
CA VAL A 11 -20.70 6.30 -13.59
C VAL A 11 -21.92 5.41 -13.75
N GLY A 12 -21.93 4.28 -13.05
CA GLY A 12 -23.00 3.32 -13.05
C GLY A 12 -22.73 2.18 -12.06
N ILE A 13 -23.72 1.36 -11.82
CA ILE A 13 -23.72 0.25 -10.88
C ILE A 13 -24.10 -1.02 -11.62
N ALA A 14 -23.28 -2.05 -11.57
CA ALA A 14 -23.60 -3.37 -12.10
C ALA A 14 -23.87 -4.34 -10.95
N VAL A 15 -24.93 -5.10 -11.08
CA VAL A 15 -25.37 -6.09 -10.07
C VAL A 15 -25.73 -7.40 -10.76
N ALA A 16 -25.38 -8.51 -10.15
CA ALA A 16 -25.81 -9.84 -10.59
C ALA A 16 -26.41 -10.63 -9.44
N VAL A 17 -27.43 -11.40 -9.76
CA VAL A 17 -28.01 -12.46 -8.95
C VAL A 17 -28.11 -13.71 -9.80
N GLU A 18 -28.45 -14.84 -9.20
CA GLU A 18 -28.59 -16.09 -9.95
C GLU A 18 -29.58 -15.93 -11.12
N GLY A 19 -29.06 -16.17 -12.33
CA GLY A 19 -29.85 -16.11 -13.56
C GLY A 19 -30.11 -14.71 -14.11
N TRP A 20 -29.60 -13.64 -13.49
CA TRP A 20 -29.79 -12.28 -13.98
C TRP A 20 -28.61 -11.37 -13.63
N ALA A 21 -28.29 -10.46 -14.56
CA ALA A 21 -27.36 -9.34 -14.34
C ALA A 21 -27.91 -8.08 -14.98
N GLY A 22 -27.62 -6.91 -14.40
CA GLY A 22 -28.06 -5.63 -14.93
C GLY A 22 -27.07 -4.51 -14.63
N TYR A 23 -26.99 -3.55 -15.52
CA TYR A 23 -26.22 -2.32 -15.40
C TYR A 23 -27.14 -1.10 -15.28
N PHE A 24 -26.91 -0.27 -14.29
CA PHE A 24 -27.66 0.94 -13.97
C PHE A 24 -26.76 2.18 -14.17
N PRO A 25 -26.73 2.74 -15.39
CA PRO A 25 -25.91 3.92 -15.69
C PRO A 25 -26.53 5.20 -15.10
N ILE A 26 -25.71 6.07 -14.49
CA ILE A 26 -26.18 7.29 -13.83
C ILE A 26 -25.37 8.56 -14.15
N ALA A 27 -24.19 8.43 -14.76
CA ALA A 27 -23.32 9.58 -15.03
C ALA A 27 -22.41 9.40 -16.25
N HIS A 28 -22.91 8.84 -17.33
CA HIS A 28 -22.20 8.82 -18.61
C HIS A 28 -22.38 10.15 -19.35
N GLU A 29 -21.29 10.79 -19.77
CA GLU A 29 -21.35 12.00 -20.60
C GLU A 29 -21.98 11.72 -21.97
N GLY A 30 -21.70 10.54 -22.55
CA GLY A 30 -22.27 10.11 -23.81
C GLY A 30 -23.77 9.82 -23.78
N GLY A 31 -24.42 9.93 -22.61
CA GLY A 31 -25.85 9.70 -22.43
C GLY A 31 -26.26 8.25 -22.19
N GLY A 32 -27.57 7.99 -22.23
CA GLY A 32 -28.14 6.69 -21.90
C GLY A 32 -28.29 6.43 -20.40
N ASN A 33 -28.25 7.50 -19.58
CA ASN A 33 -28.36 7.39 -18.12
C ASN A 33 -29.81 7.18 -17.68
N MET A 34 -29.96 6.46 -16.59
CA MET A 34 -31.18 6.38 -15.79
C MET A 34 -31.27 7.56 -14.83
N ASP A 35 -32.44 7.75 -14.21
CA ASP A 35 -32.58 8.72 -13.14
C ASP A 35 -31.67 8.37 -11.96
N ARG A 36 -30.74 9.27 -11.67
CA ARG A 36 -29.69 9.05 -10.64
C ARG A 36 -30.30 8.86 -9.24
N GLY A 37 -31.34 9.64 -8.91
CA GLY A 37 -32.00 9.57 -7.59
C GLY A 37 -32.63 8.19 -7.40
N LEU A 38 -33.45 7.77 -8.35
CA LEU A 38 -34.14 6.47 -8.30
C LEU A 38 -33.14 5.29 -8.23
N VAL A 39 -32.05 5.35 -8.98
CA VAL A 39 -31.03 4.28 -8.95
C VAL A 39 -30.30 4.25 -7.60
N LEU A 40 -29.95 5.39 -7.06
CA LEU A 40 -29.25 5.44 -5.77
C LEU A 40 -30.15 5.03 -4.60
N ASP A 41 -31.42 5.43 -4.59
CA ASP A 41 -32.40 5.00 -3.59
C ASP A 41 -32.58 3.47 -3.60
N TRP A 42 -32.79 2.90 -4.80
CA TRP A 42 -32.86 1.46 -4.98
C TRP A 42 -31.58 0.74 -4.53
N PHE A 43 -30.41 1.32 -4.86
CA PHE A 43 -29.15 0.73 -4.50
C PHE A 43 -28.92 0.75 -2.99
N GLU A 44 -29.31 1.83 -2.31
CA GLU A 44 -29.26 1.90 -0.85
C GLU A 44 -30.15 0.83 -0.21
N GLU A 45 -31.40 0.65 -0.69
CA GLU A 45 -32.28 -0.43 -0.25
C GLU A 45 -31.66 -1.81 -0.44
N LEU A 46 -31.03 -2.07 -1.60
CA LEU A 46 -30.29 -3.32 -1.85
C LEU A 46 -29.16 -3.54 -0.85
N LEU A 47 -28.40 -2.49 -0.53
CA LEU A 47 -27.30 -2.56 0.43
C LEU A 47 -27.79 -2.83 1.87
N GLN A 48 -29.02 -2.43 2.22
CA GLN A 48 -29.61 -2.68 3.54
C GLN A 48 -30.15 -4.10 3.73
N THR A 49 -30.25 -4.89 2.67
CA THR A 49 -30.64 -6.31 2.80
C THR A 49 -29.61 -7.10 3.60
N THR A 50 -30.01 -8.20 4.24
CA THR A 50 -29.11 -9.09 4.99
C THR A 50 -28.31 -10.05 4.11
N SER A 51 -28.56 -10.03 2.79
CA SER A 51 -27.82 -10.86 1.82
C SER A 51 -26.34 -10.49 1.79
N THR A 52 -25.49 -11.46 1.54
CA THR A 52 -24.05 -11.23 1.34
C THR A 52 -23.81 -10.51 0.02
N LYS A 53 -23.01 -9.44 0.04
CA LYS A 53 -22.56 -8.70 -1.13
C LYS A 53 -21.18 -9.20 -1.54
N ILE A 54 -21.07 -9.62 -2.78
CA ILE A 54 -19.87 -10.24 -3.34
C ILE A 54 -19.22 -9.26 -4.30
N PHE A 55 -17.93 -9.03 -4.13
CA PHE A 55 -17.12 -8.13 -4.92
C PHE A 55 -15.88 -8.84 -5.47
N HIS A 56 -15.22 -8.21 -6.41
CA HIS A 56 -13.87 -8.52 -6.80
C HIS A 56 -13.01 -7.26 -6.68
N ASN A 57 -12.07 -7.24 -5.73
CA ASN A 57 -11.37 -6.05 -5.25
C ASN A 57 -12.32 -5.08 -4.50
N ALA A 58 -12.98 -5.61 -3.50
CA ALA A 58 -14.00 -4.93 -2.69
C ALA A 58 -13.54 -3.56 -2.14
N MET A 59 -12.24 -3.37 -1.88
CA MET A 59 -11.69 -2.08 -1.42
C MET A 59 -12.03 -0.93 -2.37
N TYR A 60 -12.08 -1.19 -3.68
CA TYR A 60 -12.47 -0.20 -4.67
C TYR A 60 -13.96 0.15 -4.56
N ASP A 61 -14.85 -0.84 -4.67
CA ASP A 61 -16.29 -0.62 -4.72
C ASP A 61 -16.86 -0.12 -3.39
N VAL A 62 -16.43 -0.73 -2.27
CA VAL A 62 -16.89 -0.32 -0.93
C VAL A 62 -16.42 1.10 -0.59
N SER A 63 -15.25 1.53 -1.07
CA SER A 63 -14.83 2.94 -0.91
C SER A 63 -15.77 3.90 -1.63
N TRP A 64 -16.28 3.55 -2.81
CA TRP A 64 -17.28 4.36 -3.54
C TRP A 64 -18.64 4.36 -2.83
N ILE A 65 -19.10 3.20 -2.34
CA ILE A 65 -20.33 3.07 -1.56
C ILE A 65 -20.27 3.97 -0.30
N ARG A 66 -19.13 3.94 0.41
CA ARG A 66 -18.90 4.83 1.56
C ARG A 66 -18.87 6.31 1.18
N SER A 67 -18.42 6.67 0.00
CA SER A 67 -18.41 8.07 -0.47
C SER A 67 -19.81 8.64 -0.70
N LEU A 68 -20.80 7.78 -0.94
CA LEU A 68 -22.21 8.14 -0.99
C LEU A 68 -22.85 8.32 0.40
N GLY A 69 -22.15 7.95 1.47
CA GLY A 69 -22.69 7.88 2.83
C GLY A 69 -23.46 6.58 3.11
N PHE A 70 -23.45 5.63 2.20
CA PHE A 70 -24.17 4.36 2.33
C PHE A 70 -23.41 3.37 3.18
N HIS A 71 -24.16 2.48 3.83
CA HIS A 71 -23.66 1.39 4.65
C HIS A 71 -24.10 0.06 4.05
N ILE A 72 -23.26 -0.94 4.15
CA ILE A 72 -23.57 -2.30 3.71
C ILE A 72 -24.01 -3.10 4.92
N ASN A 73 -25.23 -3.63 4.87
CA ASN A 73 -25.72 -4.63 5.82
C ASN A 73 -25.48 -6.05 5.27
N GLY A 74 -25.34 -7.02 6.14
CA GLY A 74 -24.95 -8.40 5.75
C GLY A 74 -23.44 -8.57 5.54
N GLY A 75 -23.05 -9.74 5.04
CA GLY A 75 -21.65 -10.07 4.79
C GLY A 75 -21.08 -9.34 3.57
N ILE A 76 -19.79 -9.06 3.61
CA ILE A 76 -19.00 -8.59 2.46
C ILE A 76 -18.02 -9.70 2.10
N VAL A 77 -18.01 -10.12 0.85
CA VAL A 77 -17.07 -11.11 0.32
C VAL A 77 -16.24 -10.46 -0.78
N ASP A 78 -14.93 -10.67 -0.73
CA ASP A 78 -14.01 -10.29 -1.80
C ASP A 78 -13.40 -11.54 -2.44
N THR A 79 -13.76 -11.81 -3.70
CA THR A 79 -13.22 -12.94 -4.45
C THR A 79 -11.72 -12.80 -4.73
N MET A 80 -11.15 -11.60 -4.70
CA MET A 80 -9.70 -11.39 -4.80
C MET A 80 -9.01 -11.87 -3.51
N ILE A 81 -9.56 -11.59 -2.32
CA ILE A 81 -9.08 -12.12 -1.04
C ILE A 81 -9.13 -13.66 -1.06
N ALA A 82 -10.28 -14.22 -1.43
CA ALA A 82 -10.44 -15.67 -1.55
C ALA A 82 -9.39 -16.31 -2.47
N THR A 83 -9.20 -15.74 -3.67
CA THR A 83 -8.22 -16.26 -4.64
C THR A 83 -6.79 -16.18 -4.11
N SER A 84 -6.46 -15.11 -3.41
CA SER A 84 -5.11 -14.89 -2.86
C SER A 84 -4.79 -15.85 -1.72
N LEU A 85 -5.79 -16.25 -0.93
CA LEU A 85 -5.64 -17.26 0.13
C LEU A 85 -5.52 -18.69 -0.46
N ILE A 86 -6.21 -18.96 -1.57
CA ILE A 86 -6.16 -20.26 -2.25
C ILE A 86 -4.80 -20.44 -2.95
N ASP A 87 -4.26 -19.38 -3.56
CA ASP A 87 -2.97 -19.41 -4.26
C ASP A 87 -2.29 -18.02 -4.20
N GLU A 88 -1.41 -17.83 -3.23
CA GLU A 88 -0.65 -16.60 -3.01
C GLU A 88 0.46 -16.36 -4.02
N ASN A 89 0.77 -17.35 -4.84
CA ASN A 89 1.87 -17.30 -5.83
C ASN A 89 1.40 -16.99 -7.25
N ARG A 90 0.11 -16.68 -7.44
CA ARG A 90 -0.41 -16.32 -8.76
C ARG A 90 0.29 -15.11 -9.33
N TYR A 91 0.49 -15.13 -10.64
CA TYR A 91 1.01 -13.98 -11.39
C TYR A 91 0.00 -12.83 -11.45
N SER A 92 -1.31 -13.13 -11.57
CA SER A 92 -2.38 -12.14 -11.65
C SER A 92 -3.63 -12.57 -10.90
N TYR A 93 -4.25 -11.61 -10.22
CA TYR A 93 -5.51 -11.73 -9.50
C TYR A 93 -6.65 -10.96 -10.17
N THR A 94 -6.46 -10.46 -11.39
CA THR A 94 -7.54 -9.77 -12.14
C THR A 94 -8.72 -10.72 -12.38
N LEU A 95 -9.92 -10.17 -12.40
CA LEU A 95 -11.15 -10.95 -12.63
C LEU A 95 -11.08 -11.78 -13.93
N ASP A 96 -10.45 -11.25 -14.99
CA ASP A 96 -10.26 -11.99 -16.24
C ASP A 96 -9.35 -13.21 -16.08
N SER A 97 -8.23 -13.05 -15.35
CA SER A 97 -7.28 -14.15 -15.11
C SER A 97 -7.89 -15.24 -14.25
N VAL A 98 -8.49 -14.88 -13.10
CA VAL A 98 -9.06 -15.85 -12.17
C VAL A 98 -10.35 -16.45 -12.71
N GLY A 99 -11.17 -15.68 -13.43
CA GLY A 99 -12.37 -16.17 -14.11
C GLY A 99 -12.05 -17.24 -15.15
N LYS A 100 -11.00 -17.02 -15.95
CA LYS A 100 -10.54 -18.04 -16.91
C LYS A 100 -10.17 -19.33 -16.20
N ASP A 101 -9.38 -19.25 -15.11
CA ASP A 101 -8.79 -20.43 -14.49
C ASP A 101 -9.80 -21.23 -13.64
N TYR A 102 -10.72 -20.56 -12.93
CA TYR A 102 -11.66 -21.24 -12.02
C TYR A 102 -13.04 -21.54 -12.63
N ILE A 103 -13.49 -20.74 -13.59
CA ILE A 103 -14.85 -20.88 -14.17
C ILE A 103 -14.85 -20.93 -15.71
N GLY A 104 -13.69 -20.93 -16.36
CA GLY A 104 -13.58 -20.98 -17.82
C GLY A 104 -14.13 -19.73 -18.55
N MET A 105 -14.38 -18.64 -17.83
CA MET A 105 -14.94 -17.40 -18.38
C MET A 105 -13.89 -16.31 -18.51
N ARG A 106 -14.08 -15.45 -19.53
CA ARG A 106 -13.31 -14.23 -19.73
C ARG A 106 -14.22 -13.03 -19.89
N LYS A 107 -13.68 -11.85 -19.63
CA LYS A 107 -14.36 -10.59 -19.92
C LYS A 107 -14.64 -10.46 -21.41
N ASN A 108 -15.78 -9.87 -21.74
CA ASN A 108 -16.08 -9.45 -23.12
C ASN A 108 -15.89 -7.93 -23.22
N GLU A 109 -14.71 -7.52 -23.66
CA GLU A 109 -14.36 -6.10 -23.77
C GLU A 109 -14.51 -5.59 -25.24
N LYS A 110 -14.92 -6.43 -26.19
CA LYS A 110 -14.87 -6.07 -27.61
C LYS A 110 -15.71 -4.83 -27.92
N LEU A 111 -16.98 -4.83 -27.53
CA LEU A 111 -17.89 -3.70 -27.77
C LEU A 111 -17.36 -2.40 -27.13
N LEU A 112 -16.85 -2.49 -25.90
CA LEU A 112 -16.24 -1.37 -25.17
C LEU A 112 -14.99 -0.84 -25.90
N GLN A 113 -14.11 -1.73 -26.36
CA GLN A 113 -12.88 -1.34 -27.06
C GLN A 113 -13.15 -0.74 -28.43
N ASP A 114 -14.10 -1.31 -29.22
CA ASP A 114 -14.49 -0.79 -30.49
C ASP A 114 -15.11 0.62 -30.34
N ALA A 115 -16.03 0.80 -29.41
CA ALA A 115 -16.61 2.11 -29.10
C ALA A 115 -15.53 3.11 -28.62
N ALA A 116 -14.64 2.71 -27.72
CA ALA A 116 -13.56 3.59 -27.24
C ALA A 116 -12.67 4.09 -28.39
N LYS A 117 -12.38 3.22 -29.35
CA LYS A 117 -11.64 3.59 -30.57
C LYS A 117 -12.40 4.58 -31.42
N ASP A 118 -13.69 4.34 -31.64
CA ASP A 118 -14.55 5.22 -32.48
C ASP A 118 -14.73 6.60 -31.85
N PHE A 119 -14.84 6.67 -30.53
CA PHE A 119 -14.93 7.92 -29.75
C PHE A 119 -13.58 8.57 -29.42
N GLY A 120 -12.46 7.92 -29.71
CA GLY A 120 -11.12 8.45 -29.46
C GLY A 120 -10.77 8.57 -27.96
N VAL A 121 -11.30 7.66 -27.12
CA VAL A 121 -11.13 7.68 -25.66
C VAL A 121 -10.39 6.42 -25.16
N ASN A 122 -9.80 6.51 -23.98
CA ASN A 122 -9.20 5.34 -23.34
C ASN A 122 -10.29 4.48 -22.67
N PRO A 123 -10.46 3.18 -23.05
CA PRO A 123 -11.55 2.34 -22.57
C PRO A 123 -11.55 2.11 -21.05
N LYS A 124 -10.40 2.22 -20.38
CA LYS A 124 -10.30 2.04 -18.92
C LYS A 124 -10.32 3.36 -18.14
N ALA A 125 -9.61 4.37 -18.62
CA ALA A 125 -9.50 5.65 -17.92
C ALA A 125 -10.66 6.60 -18.20
N GLU A 126 -11.30 6.49 -19.39
CA GLU A 126 -12.29 7.44 -19.87
C GLU A 126 -13.64 6.80 -20.27
N MET A 127 -13.93 5.61 -19.74
CA MET A 127 -15.17 4.86 -19.97
C MET A 127 -16.43 5.71 -19.72
N TRP A 128 -16.37 6.64 -18.80
CA TRP A 128 -17.45 7.57 -18.45
C TRP A 128 -17.85 8.53 -19.57
N LYS A 129 -16.97 8.73 -20.56
CA LYS A 129 -17.27 9.56 -21.76
C LYS A 129 -18.11 8.82 -22.78
N LEU A 130 -18.14 7.49 -22.73
CA LEU A 130 -18.92 6.69 -23.67
C LEU A 130 -20.39 6.69 -23.32
N PRO A 131 -21.29 6.55 -24.33
CA PRO A 131 -22.69 6.24 -24.06
C PRO A 131 -22.85 4.93 -23.29
N ALA A 132 -23.78 4.90 -22.34
CA ALA A 132 -24.00 3.78 -21.43
C ALA A 132 -24.19 2.40 -22.13
N PRO A 133 -24.90 2.27 -23.27
CA PRO A 133 -25.07 0.99 -23.94
C PRO A 133 -23.78 0.29 -24.37
N PHE A 134 -22.70 1.04 -24.62
CA PHE A 134 -21.39 0.43 -24.96
C PHE A 134 -20.63 -0.12 -23.76
N VAL A 135 -21.06 0.25 -22.55
CA VAL A 135 -20.42 -0.16 -21.29
C VAL A 135 -21.24 -1.25 -20.59
N GLY A 136 -22.56 -1.29 -20.81
CA GLY A 136 -23.48 -2.16 -20.07
C GLY A 136 -23.10 -3.64 -20.10
N GLU A 137 -22.92 -4.22 -21.29
CA GLU A 137 -22.56 -5.64 -21.45
C GLU A 137 -21.27 -6.01 -20.70
N TYR A 138 -20.26 -5.15 -20.76
CA TYR A 138 -19.01 -5.34 -20.03
C TYR A 138 -19.22 -5.33 -18.52
N ALA A 139 -19.98 -4.37 -17.99
CA ALA A 139 -20.23 -4.21 -16.57
C ALA A 139 -21.11 -5.35 -16.00
N GLU A 140 -22.15 -5.75 -16.72
CA GLU A 140 -23.01 -6.90 -16.37
C GLU A 140 -22.20 -8.19 -16.33
N LYS A 141 -21.31 -8.37 -17.32
CA LYS A 141 -20.45 -9.56 -17.39
C LYS A 141 -19.46 -9.63 -16.20
N ASP A 142 -18.91 -8.52 -15.79
CA ASP A 142 -18.03 -8.46 -14.61
C ASP A 142 -18.79 -8.85 -13.33
N ALA A 143 -20.01 -8.38 -13.15
CA ALA A 143 -20.85 -8.74 -12.00
C ALA A 143 -21.25 -10.24 -12.03
N GLU A 144 -21.67 -10.77 -13.20
CA GLU A 144 -21.98 -12.19 -13.39
C GLU A 144 -20.77 -13.10 -13.09
N MET A 145 -19.62 -12.73 -13.66
CA MET A 145 -18.37 -13.47 -13.44
C MET A 145 -17.97 -13.48 -11.96
N THR A 146 -18.12 -12.37 -11.27
CA THR A 146 -17.80 -12.27 -9.84
C THR A 146 -18.66 -13.19 -9.00
N LEU A 147 -19.96 -13.28 -9.26
CA LEU A 147 -20.88 -14.19 -8.59
C LEU A 147 -20.52 -15.67 -8.85
N LYS A 148 -20.34 -16.04 -10.12
CA LYS A 148 -19.95 -17.42 -10.50
C LYS A 148 -18.59 -17.82 -9.94
N LEU A 149 -17.64 -16.88 -9.94
CA LEU A 149 -16.32 -17.09 -9.37
C LEU A 149 -16.43 -17.39 -7.87
N TRP A 150 -17.25 -16.66 -7.13
CA TRP A 150 -17.45 -16.94 -5.71
C TRP A 150 -17.96 -18.37 -5.47
N HIS A 151 -18.92 -18.83 -6.25
CA HIS A 151 -19.43 -20.20 -6.13
C HIS A 151 -18.32 -21.26 -6.33
N ALA A 152 -17.41 -21.03 -7.28
CA ALA A 152 -16.28 -21.93 -7.49
C ALA A 152 -15.24 -21.84 -6.37
N LEU A 153 -14.92 -20.64 -5.90
CA LEU A 153 -13.91 -20.43 -4.85
C LEU A 153 -14.32 -20.98 -3.49
N GLN A 154 -15.61 -20.98 -3.15
CA GLN A 154 -16.12 -21.64 -1.93
C GLN A 154 -15.72 -23.11 -1.86
N HIS A 155 -15.73 -23.80 -2.99
CA HIS A 155 -15.32 -25.20 -3.06
C HIS A 155 -13.81 -25.36 -2.80
N GLU A 156 -12.98 -24.51 -3.38
CA GLU A 156 -11.53 -24.54 -3.16
C GLU A 156 -11.13 -24.12 -1.73
N ILE A 157 -11.82 -23.15 -1.14
CA ILE A 157 -11.65 -22.76 0.28
C ILE A 157 -11.94 -23.98 1.19
N SER A 158 -13.05 -24.67 0.95
CA SER A 158 -13.43 -25.86 1.73
C SER A 158 -12.43 -26.99 1.55
N LYS A 159 -11.97 -27.25 0.33
CA LYS A 159 -11.02 -28.30 0.00
C LYS A 159 -9.65 -28.10 0.66
N GLN A 160 -9.23 -26.86 0.85
CA GLN A 160 -7.95 -26.49 1.45
C GLN A 160 -8.05 -26.10 2.93
N ASP A 161 -9.23 -26.22 3.54
CA ASP A 161 -9.50 -25.86 4.95
C ASP A 161 -9.12 -24.39 5.28
N LEU A 162 -9.53 -23.45 4.42
CA LEU A 162 -9.15 -22.04 4.53
C LEU A 162 -10.25 -21.13 5.11
N TRP A 163 -11.37 -21.70 5.59
CA TRP A 163 -12.49 -20.89 6.08
C TRP A 163 -12.13 -19.98 7.25
N ASP A 164 -11.33 -20.47 8.19
CA ASP A 164 -10.96 -19.69 9.36
C ASP A 164 -10.15 -18.44 8.98
N ILE A 165 -9.16 -18.61 8.10
CA ILE A 165 -8.36 -17.47 7.64
C ILE A 165 -9.17 -16.55 6.71
N PHE A 166 -10.04 -17.11 5.85
CA PHE A 166 -10.92 -16.32 5.00
C PHE A 166 -11.89 -15.46 5.84
N ASN A 167 -12.47 -16.03 6.89
CA ASN A 167 -13.35 -15.29 7.81
C ASN A 167 -12.58 -14.21 8.58
N LEU A 168 -11.34 -14.48 9.00
CA LEU A 168 -10.49 -13.49 9.64
C LEU A 168 -10.25 -12.28 8.73
N GLU A 169 -9.82 -12.53 7.50
CA GLU A 169 -9.53 -11.48 6.51
C GLU A 169 -10.80 -10.70 6.12
N THR A 170 -11.92 -11.40 5.96
CA THR A 170 -13.22 -10.80 5.65
C THR A 170 -13.72 -9.90 6.78
N ASN A 171 -13.58 -10.32 8.04
CA ASN A 171 -13.99 -9.55 9.20
C ASN A 171 -13.07 -8.34 9.46
N LEU A 172 -11.80 -8.42 9.05
CA LEU A 172 -10.84 -7.32 9.14
C LEU A 172 -11.09 -6.23 8.07
N PHE A 173 -11.59 -6.62 6.90
CA PHE A 173 -11.77 -5.76 5.74
C PHE A 173 -12.52 -4.44 6.03
N PRO A 174 -13.66 -4.39 6.74
CA PRO A 174 -14.36 -3.14 7.05
C PRO A 174 -13.51 -2.15 7.85
N CYS A 175 -12.66 -2.65 8.76
CA CYS A 175 -11.72 -1.82 9.52
C CYS A 175 -10.71 -1.14 8.59
N LEU A 176 -10.18 -1.85 7.60
CA LEU A 176 -9.22 -1.31 6.63
C LEU A 176 -9.87 -0.28 5.70
N VAL A 177 -11.12 -0.51 5.30
CA VAL A 177 -11.91 0.48 4.56
C VAL A 177 -12.08 1.77 5.37
N ASP A 178 -12.46 1.66 6.65
CA ASP A 178 -12.64 2.82 7.53
C ASP A 178 -11.31 3.56 7.77
N MET A 179 -10.20 2.84 7.94
CA MET A 179 -8.86 3.43 8.05
C MET A 179 -8.49 4.23 6.79
N LYS A 180 -8.66 3.64 5.61
CA LYS A 180 -8.41 4.29 4.33
C LYS A 180 -9.32 5.50 4.13
N PHE A 181 -10.61 5.35 4.44
CA PHE A 181 -11.60 6.41 4.28
C PHE A 181 -11.35 7.59 5.22
N LYS A 182 -11.04 7.33 6.48
CA LYS A 182 -10.66 8.35 7.47
C LYS A 182 -9.34 9.02 7.09
N GLY A 183 -8.35 8.27 6.68
CA GLY A 183 -7.00 8.75 6.41
C GLY A 183 -6.30 9.26 7.67
N VAL A 184 -5.11 9.82 7.49
CA VAL A 184 -4.26 10.36 8.56
C VAL A 184 -4.14 11.87 8.40
N ARG A 185 -4.36 12.63 9.48
CA ARG A 185 -4.19 14.09 9.47
C ARG A 185 -2.74 14.48 9.32
N VAL A 186 -2.51 15.53 8.54
CA VAL A 186 -1.17 16.12 8.29
C VAL A 186 -1.20 17.61 8.55
N ASP A 187 -0.19 18.11 9.24
CA ASP A 187 0.06 19.55 9.37
C ASP A 187 0.74 20.06 8.10
N VAL A 188 -0.08 20.52 7.15
CA VAL A 188 0.38 20.99 5.83
C VAL A 188 1.27 22.22 5.94
N GLN A 189 0.95 23.17 6.84
CA GLN A 189 1.76 24.37 7.03
C GLN A 189 3.14 24.02 7.57
N LYS A 190 3.19 23.14 8.55
CA LYS A 190 4.44 22.61 9.07
C LYS A 190 5.23 21.84 8.01
N ALA A 191 4.56 21.04 7.16
CA ALA A 191 5.20 20.33 6.07
C ALA A 191 5.87 21.28 5.08
N MET A 192 5.21 22.37 4.70
CA MET A 192 5.77 23.42 3.84
C MET A 192 6.97 24.13 4.50
N SER A 193 6.87 24.43 5.79
CA SER A 193 7.96 25.05 6.56
C SER A 193 9.17 24.11 6.65
N VAL A 194 8.95 22.83 6.95
CA VAL A 194 10.00 21.80 6.99
C VAL A 194 10.64 21.62 5.62
N LYS A 195 9.87 21.64 4.54
CA LYS A 195 10.39 21.60 3.17
C LYS A 195 11.39 22.72 2.92
N ALA A 196 10.99 23.95 3.21
CA ALA A 196 11.85 25.13 3.02
C ALA A 196 13.13 25.04 3.88
N GLN A 197 13.02 24.59 5.12
CA GLN A 197 14.18 24.39 6.01
C GLN A 197 15.15 23.33 5.47
N LEU A 198 14.62 22.19 4.98
CA LEU A 198 15.46 21.14 4.40
C LEU A 198 16.15 21.60 3.11
N GLN A 199 15.46 22.36 2.25
CA GLN A 199 16.05 22.93 1.04
C GLN A 199 17.18 23.89 1.34
N GLU A 200 17.01 24.76 2.34
CA GLU A 200 18.07 25.70 2.76
C GLU A 200 19.27 24.94 3.38
N THR A 201 19.00 23.88 4.16
CA THR A 201 20.07 23.03 4.72
C THR A 201 20.82 22.30 3.61
N GLU A 202 20.10 21.70 2.65
CA GLU A 202 20.71 21.04 1.49
C GLU A 202 21.59 21.99 0.68
N LYS A 203 21.10 23.20 0.41
CA LYS A 203 21.87 24.21 -0.31
C LYS A 203 23.19 24.52 0.37
N LYS A 204 23.21 24.73 1.68
CA LYS A 204 24.43 24.97 2.45
C LYS A 204 25.40 23.79 2.40
N LEU A 205 24.88 22.57 2.54
CA LEU A 205 25.70 21.36 2.42
C LEU A 205 26.34 21.23 1.05
N LEU A 206 25.60 21.53 -0.02
CA LEU A 206 26.13 21.51 -1.39
C LEU A 206 27.19 22.60 -1.61
N GLU A 207 27.00 23.80 -1.07
CA GLU A 207 28.00 24.88 -1.09
C GLU A 207 29.32 24.46 -0.39
N ASP A 208 29.22 23.83 0.78
CA ASP A 208 30.36 23.29 1.52
C ASP A 208 31.07 22.15 0.77
N ILE A 209 30.31 21.20 0.20
CA ILE A 209 30.81 20.11 -0.63
C ILE A 209 31.59 20.68 -1.84
N ASN A 210 31.01 21.64 -2.56
CA ASN A 210 31.59 22.26 -3.74
C ASN A 210 32.86 23.05 -3.40
N LYS A 211 32.87 23.73 -2.26
CA LYS A 211 34.04 24.42 -1.75
C LYS A 211 35.21 23.49 -1.45
N ILE A 212 34.95 22.36 -0.83
CA ILE A 212 35.96 21.32 -0.54
C ILE A 212 36.46 20.69 -1.83
N ALA A 213 35.56 20.33 -2.74
CA ALA A 213 35.92 19.67 -4.01
C ALA A 213 36.59 20.61 -5.03
N GLY A 214 36.30 21.90 -4.98
CA GLY A 214 36.75 22.92 -5.93
C GLY A 214 35.93 22.98 -7.22
N PHE A 215 34.78 22.30 -7.27
CA PHE A 215 33.84 22.30 -8.40
C PHE A 215 32.44 21.84 -7.93
N ASP A 216 31.44 22.02 -8.79
CA ASP A 216 30.06 21.59 -8.48
C ASP A 216 29.94 20.03 -8.52
N VAL A 217 29.59 19.43 -7.38
CA VAL A 217 29.50 17.99 -7.20
C VAL A 217 28.05 17.52 -7.31
N GLU A 218 27.79 16.64 -8.27
CA GLU A 218 26.54 15.93 -8.40
C GLU A 218 26.48 14.77 -7.39
N ILE A 219 25.85 15.00 -6.25
CA ILE A 219 25.86 14.05 -5.11
C ILE A 219 25.23 12.68 -5.39
N TRP A 220 24.48 12.52 -6.48
CA TRP A 220 23.90 11.26 -6.91
C TRP A 220 24.68 10.56 -8.03
N ALA A 221 25.62 11.25 -8.68
CA ALA A 221 26.45 10.71 -9.76
C ALA A 221 27.77 10.15 -9.22
N ALA A 222 27.94 8.83 -9.28
CA ALA A 222 29.15 8.18 -8.77
C ALA A 222 30.44 8.73 -9.41
N ALA A 223 30.42 9.08 -10.71
CA ALA A 223 31.57 9.67 -11.39
C ALA A 223 31.93 11.06 -10.85
N SER A 224 30.94 11.90 -10.52
CA SER A 224 31.17 13.23 -9.94
C SER A 224 31.75 13.11 -8.53
N ILE A 225 31.21 12.20 -7.71
CA ILE A 225 31.74 11.94 -6.37
C ILE A 225 33.17 11.38 -6.43
N ALA A 226 33.46 10.45 -7.36
CA ALA A 226 34.82 9.92 -7.55
C ALA A 226 35.81 11.03 -7.85
N LYS A 227 35.47 11.96 -8.76
CA LYS A 227 36.28 13.14 -9.04
C LYS A 227 36.51 14.03 -7.81
N ALA A 228 35.48 14.20 -6.95
CA ALA A 228 35.61 14.94 -5.70
C ALA A 228 36.53 14.23 -4.70
N PHE A 229 36.45 12.89 -4.59
CA PHE A 229 37.36 12.09 -3.76
C PHE A 229 38.80 12.15 -4.28
N ASP A 230 39.00 12.03 -5.60
CA ASP A 230 40.32 12.12 -6.23
C ASP A 230 40.96 13.50 -5.98
N SER A 231 40.19 14.62 -6.03
CA SER A 231 40.69 15.95 -5.73
C SER A 231 41.22 16.09 -4.30
N GLN A 232 40.63 15.33 -3.37
CA GLN A 232 41.02 15.30 -1.96
C GLN A 232 41.98 14.13 -1.64
N LYS A 233 42.39 13.33 -2.64
CA LYS A 233 43.22 12.13 -2.48
C LYS A 233 42.62 11.11 -1.49
N LEU A 234 41.30 10.99 -1.50
CA LEU A 234 40.57 10.04 -0.64
C LEU A 234 40.35 8.71 -1.37
N PRO A 235 40.58 7.58 -0.72
CA PRO A 235 40.28 6.27 -1.30
C PRO A 235 38.77 6.02 -1.31
N TYR A 236 38.29 5.21 -2.27
CA TYR A 236 36.92 4.78 -2.35
C TYR A 236 36.77 3.36 -2.92
N ASP A 237 35.65 2.75 -2.59
CA ASP A 237 35.34 1.38 -3.02
C ASP A 237 34.95 1.35 -4.51
N ARG A 238 35.13 0.17 -5.10
CA ARG A 238 34.68 -0.13 -6.47
C ARG A 238 33.77 -1.35 -6.47
N THR A 239 32.83 -1.37 -7.39
CA THR A 239 32.01 -2.55 -7.65
C THR A 239 32.87 -3.66 -8.30
N GLU A 240 32.36 -4.89 -8.34
CA GLU A 240 33.01 -6.01 -9.03
C GLU A 240 33.35 -5.71 -10.51
N LYS A 241 32.56 -4.82 -11.14
CA LYS A 241 32.77 -4.34 -12.52
C LYS A 241 33.73 -3.14 -12.62
N GLY A 242 34.37 -2.75 -11.52
CA GLY A 242 35.37 -1.66 -11.47
C GLY A 242 34.78 -0.25 -11.38
N ALA A 243 33.46 -0.05 -11.36
CA ALA A 243 32.87 1.28 -11.23
C ALA A 243 32.97 1.80 -9.79
N PRO A 244 33.11 3.15 -9.58
CA PRO A 244 33.11 3.74 -8.23
C PRO A 244 31.83 3.40 -7.46
N SER A 245 31.97 3.11 -6.15
CA SER A 245 30.87 2.73 -5.27
C SER A 245 30.85 3.60 -4.01
N PHE A 246 29.73 4.34 -3.81
CA PHE A 246 29.54 5.23 -2.68
C PHE A 246 28.26 4.86 -1.96
N THR A 247 28.28 3.74 -1.24
CA THR A 247 27.14 3.27 -0.44
C THR A 247 26.92 4.18 0.77
N LYS A 248 25.70 4.19 1.31
CA LYS A 248 25.37 4.94 2.52
C LYS A 248 26.32 4.60 3.67
N ASN A 249 26.55 3.30 3.90
CA ASN A 249 27.43 2.84 4.98
C ASN A 249 28.88 3.33 4.78
N PHE A 250 29.44 3.21 3.58
CA PHE A 250 30.77 3.70 3.27
C PHE A 250 30.91 5.20 3.56
N LEU A 251 29.98 6.03 3.04
CA LEU A 251 30.02 7.47 3.26
C LEU A 251 29.86 7.87 4.74
N ALA A 252 28.94 7.19 5.46
CA ALA A 252 28.67 7.49 6.88
C ALA A 252 29.81 7.12 7.81
N THR A 253 30.58 6.08 7.50
CA THR A 253 31.68 5.60 8.34
C THR A 253 33.05 6.15 7.96
N HIS A 254 33.13 6.84 6.82
CA HIS A 254 34.40 7.42 6.35
C HIS A 254 34.92 8.51 7.31
N PRO A 255 36.23 8.54 7.65
CA PRO A 255 36.78 9.50 8.61
C PRO A 255 36.79 10.96 8.12
N ALA A 256 36.95 11.18 6.81
CA ALA A 256 37.05 12.52 6.23
C ALA A 256 35.70 13.26 6.24
N GLU A 257 35.76 14.60 6.11
CA GLU A 257 34.59 15.48 6.13
C GLU A 257 33.74 15.38 4.88
N LEU A 258 34.35 15.43 3.69
CA LEU A 258 33.64 15.41 2.40
C LEU A 258 32.64 14.24 2.26
N PRO A 259 32.99 12.96 2.55
CA PRO A 259 32.03 11.84 2.52
C PRO A 259 30.85 12.02 3.46
N LYS A 260 31.07 12.55 4.66
CA LYS A 260 30.01 12.80 5.64
C LYS A 260 29.03 13.85 5.16
N LEU A 261 29.54 14.95 4.61
CA LEU A 261 28.70 16.01 4.02
C LEU A 261 27.88 15.47 2.84
N ILE A 262 28.47 14.65 1.97
CA ILE A 262 27.75 14.03 0.85
C ILE A 262 26.65 13.09 1.38
N ASN A 263 26.93 12.29 2.42
CA ASN A 263 25.91 11.43 3.03
C ASN A 263 24.78 12.25 3.63
N GLU A 264 25.09 13.31 4.37
CA GLU A 264 24.11 14.20 4.99
C GLU A 264 23.25 14.91 3.93
N ALA A 265 23.87 15.46 2.89
CA ALA A 265 23.16 16.08 1.78
C ALA A 265 22.20 15.10 1.07
N ARG A 266 22.62 13.86 0.85
CA ARG A 266 21.75 12.80 0.32
C ARG A 266 20.58 12.46 1.25
N GLU A 267 20.81 12.41 2.55
CA GLU A 267 19.75 12.14 3.55
C GLU A 267 18.74 13.29 3.59
N ILE A 268 19.18 14.53 3.58
CA ILE A 268 18.32 15.73 3.53
C ILE A 268 17.53 15.78 2.21
N ASN A 269 18.20 15.59 1.07
CA ASN A 269 17.52 15.54 -0.24
C ASN A 269 16.45 14.46 -0.28
N LYS A 270 16.78 13.24 0.18
CA LYS A 270 15.82 12.14 0.24
C LYS A 270 14.66 12.46 1.19
N ALA A 271 14.93 13.06 2.34
CA ALA A 271 13.88 13.48 3.27
C ALA A 271 12.89 14.42 2.61
N ASN A 272 13.40 15.41 1.87
CA ASN A 272 12.59 16.38 1.17
C ASN A 272 11.82 15.75 -0.01
N THR A 273 12.51 15.14 -0.96
CA THR A 273 11.93 14.67 -2.22
C THR A 273 11.09 13.38 -2.05
N THR A 274 11.52 12.45 -1.19
CA THR A 274 10.84 11.17 -1.01
C THR A 274 9.72 11.25 0.01
N PHE A 275 9.87 12.04 1.09
CA PHE A 275 8.87 12.07 2.16
C PHE A 275 8.01 13.34 2.12
N ILE A 276 8.62 14.53 2.16
CA ILE A 276 7.82 15.77 2.24
C ILE A 276 7.05 16.02 0.94
N ASP A 277 7.68 15.91 -0.22
CA ASP A 277 7.00 16.09 -1.50
C ASP A 277 5.91 15.05 -1.71
N THR A 278 6.14 13.80 -1.29
CA THR A 278 5.14 12.74 -1.35
C THR A 278 3.96 13.03 -0.43
N ILE A 279 4.20 13.51 0.80
CA ILE A 279 3.15 13.93 1.74
C ILE A 279 2.31 15.04 1.10
N LEU A 280 2.94 16.10 0.61
CA LEU A 280 2.24 17.24 0.00
C LEU A 280 1.49 16.88 -1.28
N LYS A 281 2.04 15.97 -2.08
CA LYS A 281 1.39 15.47 -3.31
C LYS A 281 0.13 14.66 -3.03
N HIS A 282 0.13 13.84 -1.98
CA HIS A 282 -0.97 12.94 -1.64
C HIS A 282 -1.92 13.52 -0.59
N GLU A 283 -1.61 14.71 -0.09
CA GLU A 283 -2.49 15.42 0.82
C GLU A 283 -3.80 15.84 0.13
N HIS A 284 -4.92 15.68 0.83
CA HIS A 284 -6.22 16.16 0.43
C HIS A 284 -7.01 16.59 1.69
N ASN A 285 -7.41 17.86 1.76
CA ASN A 285 -8.15 18.43 2.90
C ASN A 285 -7.47 18.16 4.26
N GLY A 286 -6.15 18.34 4.34
CA GLY A 286 -5.37 18.12 5.56
C GLY A 286 -5.14 16.65 5.91
N ARG A 287 -5.37 15.71 4.99
CA ARG A 287 -5.25 14.27 5.24
C ARG A 287 -4.54 13.54 4.10
N ILE A 288 -3.95 12.40 4.45
CA ILE A 288 -3.43 11.40 3.50
C ILE A 288 -4.31 10.16 3.59
N HIS A 289 -4.78 9.71 2.44
CA HIS A 289 -5.56 8.48 2.27
C HIS A 289 -4.72 7.48 1.46
N ALA A 290 -3.81 6.79 2.15
CA ALA A 290 -2.96 5.79 1.52
C ALA A 290 -3.78 4.58 1.07
N GLU A 291 -3.36 3.94 -0.01
CA GLU A 291 -3.87 2.64 -0.39
C GLU A 291 -3.35 1.58 0.56
N ILE A 292 -4.24 0.75 1.08
CA ILE A 292 -3.91 -0.36 1.99
C ILE A 292 -4.13 -1.67 1.24
N ASN A 293 -3.06 -2.43 1.03
CA ASN A 293 -3.16 -3.76 0.45
C ASN A 293 -3.15 -4.78 1.59
N GLN A 294 -4.29 -5.40 1.80
CA GLN A 294 -4.51 -6.38 2.86
C GLN A 294 -3.72 -7.67 2.60
N ILE A 295 -3.78 -8.16 1.38
CA ILE A 295 -3.11 -9.36 0.91
C ILE A 295 -2.51 -9.13 -0.49
N ARG A 296 -1.89 -10.14 -1.07
CA ARG A 296 -1.34 -10.08 -2.42
C ARG A 296 -2.42 -9.80 -3.47
N SER A 297 -2.14 -8.83 -4.36
CA SER A 297 -2.97 -8.51 -5.52
C SER A 297 -2.09 -7.98 -6.66
N ASP A 298 -2.68 -7.71 -7.84
CA ASP A 298 -1.97 -7.07 -8.95
C ASP A 298 -1.53 -5.64 -8.64
N GLN A 299 -2.11 -5.02 -7.61
CA GLN A 299 -1.81 -3.64 -7.20
C GLN A 299 -0.75 -3.55 -6.09
N GLY A 300 -0.34 -4.69 -5.54
CA GLY A 300 0.63 -4.75 -4.45
C GLY A 300 0.32 -5.88 -3.46
N GLY A 301 0.68 -5.66 -2.19
CA GLY A 301 0.52 -6.67 -1.16
C GLY A 301 1.73 -7.59 -1.01
N THR A 302 1.66 -8.48 -0.04
CA THR A 302 2.71 -9.44 0.25
C THR A 302 2.14 -10.86 0.24
N VAL A 303 2.95 -11.84 -0.12
CA VAL A 303 2.57 -13.26 -0.05
C VAL A 303 2.51 -13.79 1.40
N THR A 304 3.01 -13.02 2.36
CA THR A 304 3.08 -13.39 3.78
C THR A 304 1.87 -12.91 4.59
N GLY A 305 0.89 -12.24 3.96
CA GLY A 305 -0.26 -11.64 4.65
C GLY A 305 0.05 -10.37 5.45
N ARG A 306 1.28 -9.83 5.38
CA ARG A 306 1.58 -8.50 5.95
C ARG A 306 0.94 -7.43 5.09
N PHE A 307 0.35 -6.41 5.71
CA PHE A 307 -0.14 -5.24 4.99
C PHE A 307 0.99 -4.53 4.26
N SER A 308 0.69 -4.02 3.08
CA SER A 308 1.56 -3.05 2.41
C SER A 308 0.78 -1.78 2.06
N TYR A 309 1.52 -0.69 1.94
CA TYR A 309 0.94 0.63 1.64
C TYR A 309 1.56 1.19 0.38
N ASN A 310 0.72 1.85 -0.44
CA ASN A 310 1.16 2.64 -1.58
C ASN A 310 0.31 3.92 -1.69
N ASN A 311 0.74 4.84 -2.52
CA ASN A 311 0.05 6.11 -2.83
C ASN A 311 -0.42 6.93 -1.58
N PRO A 312 0.48 7.24 -0.60
CA PRO A 312 1.90 6.93 -0.49
C PRO A 312 2.21 5.71 0.38
N ASN A 313 3.45 5.20 0.31
CA ASN A 313 3.90 4.15 1.23
C ASN A 313 4.26 4.73 2.61
N LEU A 314 3.28 4.74 3.52
CA LEU A 314 3.44 5.27 4.88
C LEU A 314 4.36 4.41 5.77
N GLN A 315 4.63 3.15 5.40
CA GLN A 315 5.54 2.28 6.15
C GLN A 315 7.02 2.66 5.99
N GLN A 316 7.36 3.46 4.96
CA GLN A 316 8.73 3.91 4.72
C GLN A 316 9.10 5.18 5.48
N ILE A 317 8.17 5.79 6.23
CA ILE A 317 8.44 6.99 7.01
C ILE A 317 9.55 6.69 8.03
N PRO A 318 10.66 7.46 8.02
CA PRO A 318 11.83 7.14 8.82
C PRO A 318 11.50 7.18 10.32
N ALA A 319 11.84 6.11 11.03
CA ALA A 319 11.67 6.01 12.48
C ALA A 319 13.00 6.06 13.24
N ARG A 320 14.08 5.53 12.64
CA ARG A 320 15.36 5.32 13.31
C ARG A 320 16.34 6.48 13.15
N HIS A 321 16.11 7.39 12.21
CA HIS A 321 16.99 8.55 12.00
C HIS A 321 16.80 9.57 13.12
N LYS A 322 17.87 9.92 13.86
CA LYS A 322 17.80 10.73 15.09
C LYS A 322 17.14 12.11 14.88
N HIS A 323 17.39 12.77 13.75
CA HIS A 323 16.90 14.11 13.45
C HIS A 323 15.71 14.09 12.48
N LEU A 324 15.84 13.40 11.35
CA LEU A 324 14.81 13.39 10.31
C LEU A 324 13.59 12.54 10.71
N GLY A 325 13.79 11.48 11.49
CA GLY A 325 12.67 10.64 11.95
C GLY A 325 11.62 11.43 12.74
N PRO A 326 11.99 12.04 13.89
CA PRO A 326 11.06 12.87 14.65
C PRO A 326 10.50 14.05 13.84
N LEU A 327 11.31 14.69 12.99
CA LEU A 327 10.89 15.83 12.17
C LEU A 327 9.75 15.44 11.22
N ILE A 328 9.93 14.37 10.41
CA ILE A 328 8.93 13.94 9.42
C ILE A 328 7.71 13.34 10.12
N ARG A 329 7.90 12.52 11.16
CA ARG A 329 6.80 11.93 11.92
C ARG A 329 5.93 12.97 12.62
N SER A 330 6.50 14.11 13.04
CA SER A 330 5.76 15.20 13.66
C SER A 330 4.82 15.95 12.72
N LEU A 331 4.86 15.67 11.43
CA LEU A 331 3.90 16.17 10.45
C LEU A 331 2.56 15.46 10.52
N PHE A 332 2.54 14.22 11.04
CA PHE A 332 1.32 13.45 11.25
C PHE A 332 0.76 13.79 12.62
N ILE A 333 -0.44 14.34 12.65
CA ILE A 333 -1.08 14.83 13.86
C ILE A 333 -2.34 14.01 14.20
N PRO A 334 -2.66 13.84 15.48
CA PRO A 334 -3.91 13.18 15.88
C PRO A 334 -5.13 14.05 15.56
N GLU A 335 -6.32 13.50 15.75
CA GLU A 335 -7.55 14.29 15.73
C GLU A 335 -7.52 15.34 16.84
N GLU A 336 -8.29 16.42 16.67
CA GLU A 336 -8.40 17.46 17.70
C GLU A 336 -8.83 16.85 19.04
N LYS A 337 -8.17 17.29 20.11
CA LYS A 337 -8.40 16.79 21.48
C LYS A 337 -8.08 15.29 21.68
N HIS A 338 -7.36 14.67 20.75
CA HIS A 338 -6.89 13.29 20.86
C HIS A 338 -5.36 13.23 20.92
N THR A 339 -4.83 12.10 21.33
CA THR A 339 -3.39 11.79 21.32
C THR A 339 -3.15 10.51 20.52
N TRP A 340 -1.91 10.31 20.08
CA TRP A 340 -1.51 9.03 19.47
C TRP A 340 -1.36 7.96 20.55
N GLY A 341 -2.06 6.83 20.37
CA GLY A 341 -1.74 5.58 21.06
C GLY A 341 -0.84 4.73 20.15
N CYS A 342 0.29 4.30 20.67
CA CYS A 342 1.21 3.39 19.97
C CYS A 342 1.18 2.03 20.67
N PHE A 343 0.73 1.00 19.95
CA PHE A 343 0.65 -0.36 20.46
C PHE A 343 1.51 -1.26 19.56
N ASP A 344 2.41 -2.02 20.19
CA ASP A 344 3.30 -2.94 19.50
C ASP A 344 3.47 -4.21 20.32
N TYR A 345 3.40 -5.36 19.69
CA TYR A 345 3.65 -6.63 20.35
C TYR A 345 5.14 -6.80 20.65
N SER A 346 5.46 -7.05 21.90
CA SER A 346 6.85 -7.31 22.29
C SER A 346 7.34 -8.64 21.73
N GLN A 347 8.33 -8.58 20.82
CA GLN A 347 9.01 -9.75 20.28
C GLN A 347 8.04 -10.78 19.64
N GLN A 348 7.05 -10.33 18.87
CA GLN A 348 6.00 -11.19 18.31
C GLN A 348 6.58 -12.38 17.53
N GLU A 349 7.48 -12.14 16.60
CA GLU A 349 8.04 -13.19 15.74
C GLU A 349 8.87 -14.21 16.52
N PRO A 350 9.79 -13.81 17.42
CA PRO A 350 10.47 -14.75 18.30
C PRO A 350 9.53 -15.58 19.18
N ARG A 351 8.45 -14.99 19.71
CA ARG A 351 7.46 -15.72 20.52
C ARG A 351 6.74 -16.78 19.68
N ILE A 352 6.35 -16.44 18.46
CA ILE A 352 5.71 -17.39 17.53
C ILE A 352 6.68 -18.53 17.16
N LEU A 353 7.95 -18.20 16.89
CA LEU A 353 8.98 -19.20 16.61
C LEU A 353 9.12 -20.20 17.77
N VAL A 354 9.25 -19.68 19.00
CA VAL A 354 9.35 -20.51 20.21
C VAL A 354 8.09 -21.34 20.44
N HIS A 355 6.91 -20.79 20.15
CA HIS A 355 5.65 -21.53 20.22
C HIS A 355 5.65 -22.73 19.29
N PHE A 356 5.98 -22.56 18.01
CA PHE A 356 6.06 -23.67 17.06
C PHE A 356 7.15 -24.70 17.43
N ALA A 357 8.32 -24.22 17.85
CA ALA A 357 9.38 -25.11 18.34
C ALA A 357 8.91 -25.95 19.54
N SER A 358 8.12 -25.37 20.45
CA SER A 358 7.53 -26.08 21.59
C SER A 358 6.50 -27.12 21.15
N LEU A 359 5.65 -26.80 20.18
CA LEU A 359 4.70 -27.78 19.58
C LEU A 359 5.44 -28.98 18.95
N MET A 360 6.60 -28.72 18.35
CA MET A 360 7.48 -29.77 17.82
C MET A 360 8.29 -30.51 18.89
N LYS A 361 8.15 -30.13 20.16
CA LYS A 361 8.86 -30.71 21.31
C LYS A 361 10.39 -30.66 21.16
N LEU A 362 10.90 -29.59 20.60
CA LEU A 362 12.35 -29.38 20.47
C LEU A 362 12.97 -29.15 21.86
N GLU A 363 14.19 -29.68 22.06
CA GLU A 363 14.94 -29.57 23.32
C GLU A 363 15.16 -28.10 23.72
N GLY A 364 15.04 -27.80 25.02
CA GLY A 364 15.26 -26.44 25.58
C GLY A 364 14.07 -25.47 25.42
N THR A 365 13.04 -25.81 24.64
CA THR A 365 11.91 -24.90 24.40
C THR A 365 11.10 -24.56 25.65
N GLY A 366 10.95 -25.50 26.59
CA GLY A 366 10.24 -25.27 27.86
C GLY A 366 10.81 -24.09 28.65
N THR A 367 12.12 -24.05 28.84
CA THR A 367 12.80 -22.96 29.53
C THR A 367 12.59 -21.60 28.87
N ILE A 368 12.59 -21.55 27.53
CA ILE A 368 12.37 -20.31 26.78
C ILE A 368 10.90 -19.87 26.86
N VAL A 369 9.96 -20.81 26.82
CA VAL A 369 8.52 -20.52 27.00
C VAL A 369 8.29 -19.92 28.39
N ASP A 370 8.87 -20.51 29.44
CA ASP A 370 8.76 -20.00 30.81
C ASP A 370 9.33 -18.58 30.91
N ALA A 371 10.52 -18.33 30.34
CA ALA A 371 11.13 -17.01 30.28
C ALA A 371 10.32 -15.96 29.54
N TYR A 372 9.58 -16.34 28.50
CA TYR A 372 8.64 -15.43 27.84
C TYR A 372 7.38 -15.16 28.66
N ASN A 373 6.90 -16.15 29.42
CA ASN A 373 5.72 -16.02 30.26
C ASN A 373 5.99 -15.16 31.51
N ASP A 374 7.16 -15.26 32.11
CA ASP A 374 7.56 -14.44 33.26
C ASP A 374 8.17 -13.08 32.89
N GLY A 375 8.33 -12.81 31.56
CA GLY A 375 8.82 -11.54 31.05
C GLY A 375 10.34 -11.37 31.09
N SER A 376 11.10 -12.40 31.47
CA SER A 376 12.56 -12.35 31.55
C SER A 376 13.26 -12.56 30.20
N ALA A 377 12.57 -13.09 29.19
CA ALA A 377 13.15 -13.34 27.88
C ALA A 377 13.33 -12.06 27.04
N ASP A 378 14.56 -11.82 26.62
CA ASP A 378 14.89 -10.89 25.54
C ASP A 378 15.72 -11.60 24.47
N PHE A 379 15.04 -12.07 23.43
CA PHE A 379 15.65 -12.83 22.35
C PHE A 379 16.82 -12.08 21.69
N HIS A 380 16.67 -10.77 21.47
CA HIS A 380 17.74 -9.97 20.88
C HIS A 380 18.94 -9.81 21.80
N GLN A 381 18.71 -9.71 23.13
CA GLN A 381 19.80 -9.69 24.08
C GLN A 381 20.50 -11.05 24.15
N MET A 382 19.74 -12.14 24.13
CA MET A 382 20.32 -13.49 24.10
C MET A 382 21.22 -13.69 22.86
N ILE A 383 20.79 -13.27 21.68
CA ILE A 383 21.60 -13.33 20.46
C ILE A 383 22.83 -12.42 20.60
N ALA A 384 22.69 -11.23 21.15
CA ALA A 384 23.79 -10.29 21.36
C ALA A 384 24.86 -10.89 22.27
N ASP A 385 24.45 -11.51 23.37
CA ASP A 385 25.34 -12.16 24.35
C ASP A 385 26.05 -13.36 23.74
N MET A 386 25.33 -14.19 22.96
CA MET A 386 25.91 -15.35 22.27
C MET A 386 26.90 -14.96 21.16
N ALA A 387 26.65 -13.89 20.45
CA ALA A 387 27.46 -13.45 19.31
C ALA A 387 28.56 -12.43 19.70
N GLY A 388 28.57 -11.93 20.93
CA GLY A 388 29.50 -10.89 21.39
C GLY A 388 29.28 -9.54 20.70
N ILE A 389 28.03 -9.21 20.33
CA ILE A 389 27.64 -7.96 19.66
C ILE A 389 26.65 -7.17 20.53
N ASP A 390 26.39 -5.91 20.17
CA ASP A 390 25.38 -5.14 20.91
C ASP A 390 23.95 -5.56 20.50
N ARG A 391 22.98 -5.34 21.39
CA ARG A 391 21.57 -5.71 21.17
C ARG A 391 20.93 -5.07 19.92
N LYS A 392 21.43 -3.90 19.47
CA LYS A 392 20.91 -3.25 18.26
C LYS A 392 21.40 -3.93 17.00
N GLN A 393 22.60 -4.51 17.04
CA GLN A 393 23.15 -5.30 15.94
C GLN A 393 22.46 -6.67 15.87
N ALA A 394 22.09 -7.25 17.01
CA ALA A 394 21.33 -8.51 17.08
C ALA A 394 19.87 -8.38 16.60
N LYS A 395 19.30 -7.19 16.62
CA LYS A 395 17.96 -6.87 16.15
C LYS A 395 17.90 -6.59 14.64
#